data_495d3eaad93cc33c1190914773885f9c
#
_entry.id   495d3eaad93cc33c1190914773885f9c
#
_cell.length_a   1.000
_cell.length_b   1.000
_cell.length_c   1.000
_cell.angle_alpha   90.00
_cell.angle_beta   90.00
_cell.angle_gamma   90.00
#
_symmetry.space_group_name_H-M   'P 1'
#
loop_
_entity.id
_entity.type
_entity.pdbx_description
1 polymer ?
#
loop_
_entity_poly.entity_id
_entity_poly.type
_entity_poly.pdbx_seq_one_letter_code
_entity_poly.pdbx_strand_id
1 'polypeptide(L)'
;SEMCIRDRYRFAKWGKIKIGQALQLKKIPQRVFSPYLNEIDEDEYLTILNNLLMTKRKSVHAENEFELTNKLVRFALSRGFEMKDIRHCITLSDENDNLE
;
A
#
# COMPACT_ATOMS: atom_id res chain seq x y z
N SER A 1 -20.47 12.24 -5.41
CA SER A 1 -20.22 11.01 -6.14
C SER A 1 -19.21 10.14 -5.41
N GLU A 2 -19.34 8.84 -5.57
CA GLU A 2 -18.46 7.91 -4.89
C GLU A 2 -17.17 7.74 -5.65
N MET A 3 -16.07 7.72 -4.91
CA MET A 3 -14.75 7.43 -5.46
C MET A 3 -14.70 5.95 -5.86
N CYS A 4 -14.32 5.64 -7.09
CA CYS A 4 -14.20 4.27 -7.53
C CYS A 4 -12.97 3.59 -6.90
N ILE A 5 -12.89 2.26 -7.00
CA ILE A 5 -11.77 1.51 -6.43
C ILE A 5 -10.43 2.01 -6.99
N ARG A 6 -10.36 2.25 -8.31
CA ARG A 6 -9.14 2.74 -8.95
C ARG A 6 -8.69 4.07 -8.36
N ASP A 7 -9.64 5.00 -8.16
CA ASP A 7 -9.30 6.31 -7.61
C ASP A 7 -8.82 6.20 -6.17
N ARG A 8 -9.33 5.23 -5.41
CA ARG A 8 -8.93 5.05 -4.02
C ARG A 8 -7.48 4.63 -3.90
N TYR A 9 -6.98 3.72 -4.73
CA TYR A 9 -5.59 3.35 -4.62
C TYR A 9 -4.67 4.31 -5.39
N ARG A 10 -5.11 4.91 -6.48
CA ARG A 10 -4.28 5.85 -7.27
C ARG A 10 -4.13 7.21 -6.60
N PHE A 11 -5.21 7.78 -6.14
CA PHE A 11 -5.22 9.17 -5.64
C PHE A 11 -5.22 9.24 -4.13
N ALA A 12 -6.04 8.45 -3.46
CA ALA A 12 -6.06 8.43 -2.00
C ALA A 12 -4.92 7.61 -1.40
N LYS A 13 -4.24 6.77 -2.22
CA LYS A 13 -3.13 5.93 -1.79
C LYS A 13 -3.56 4.94 -0.71
N TRP A 14 -4.71 4.30 -0.92
CA TRP A 14 -5.24 3.29 -0.02
C TRP A 14 -4.88 1.90 -0.51
N GLY A 15 -4.54 1.00 0.40
CA GLY A 15 -4.38 -0.41 0.09
C GLY A 15 -5.72 -1.13 0.01
N LYS A 16 -5.69 -2.35 -0.50
CA LYS A 16 -6.91 -3.16 -0.74
C LYS A 16 -7.71 -3.40 0.54
N ILE A 17 -7.03 -3.57 1.69
CA ILE A 17 -7.72 -3.79 2.96
C ILE A 17 -8.58 -2.59 3.33
N LYS A 18 -8.02 -1.40 3.24
CA LYS A 18 -8.74 -0.18 3.57
C LYS A 18 -9.89 0.09 2.59
N ILE A 19 -9.67 -0.17 1.30
CA ILE A 19 -10.72 -0.03 0.30
C ILE A 19 -11.87 -0.98 0.60
N GLY A 20 -11.55 -2.25 0.91
CA GLY A 20 -12.56 -3.24 1.27
C GLY A 20 -13.36 -2.84 2.49
N GLN A 21 -12.67 -2.34 3.53
CA GLN A 21 -13.34 -1.87 4.74
C GLN A 21 -14.30 -0.71 4.46
N ALA A 22 -13.87 0.24 3.61
CA ALA A 22 -14.72 1.36 3.23
C ALA A 22 -15.97 0.90 2.48
N LEU A 23 -15.83 -0.08 1.60
CA LEU A 23 -16.96 -0.63 0.86
C LEU A 23 -17.91 -1.39 1.77
N GLN A 24 -17.38 -2.14 2.75
CA GLN A 24 -18.21 -2.82 3.74
C GLN A 24 -19.01 -1.84 4.60
N LEU A 25 -18.40 -0.70 4.95
CA LEU A 25 -19.12 0.34 5.70
C LEU A 25 -20.29 0.90 4.90
N LYS A 26 -20.20 0.87 3.57
CA LYS A 26 -21.30 1.26 2.70
C LYS A 26 -22.27 0.10 2.46
N LYS A 27 -22.11 -0.99 3.19
CA LYS A 27 -22.97 -2.18 3.13
C LYS A 27 -22.91 -2.91 1.78
N ILE A 28 -21.78 -2.80 1.08
CA ILE A 28 -21.54 -3.59 -0.12
C ILE A 28 -20.93 -4.92 0.32
N PRO A 29 -21.55 -6.07 -0.01
CA PRO A 29 -21.01 -7.36 0.42
C PRO A 29 -19.64 -7.65 -0.19
N GLN A 30 -18.82 -8.35 0.57
CA GLN A 30 -17.47 -8.72 0.11
C GLN A 30 -17.51 -9.51 -1.20
N ARG A 31 -18.50 -10.42 -1.35
CA ARG A 31 -18.62 -11.21 -2.57
C ARG A 31 -18.84 -10.34 -3.82
N VAL A 32 -19.38 -9.14 -3.63
CA VAL A 32 -19.62 -8.21 -4.74
C VAL A 32 -18.33 -7.46 -5.12
N PHE A 33 -17.57 -6.95 -4.13
CA PHE A 33 -16.42 -6.13 -4.45
C PHE A 33 -15.10 -6.91 -4.58
N SER A 34 -14.99 -8.13 -4.01
CA SER A 34 -13.75 -8.90 -4.09
C SER A 34 -13.24 -9.12 -5.51
N PRO A 35 -14.09 -9.46 -6.50
CA PRO A 35 -13.61 -9.61 -7.87
C PRO A 35 -12.96 -8.33 -8.41
N TYR A 36 -13.52 -7.17 -8.08
CA TYR A 36 -12.96 -5.89 -8.53
C TYR A 36 -11.61 -5.60 -7.90
N LEU A 37 -11.43 -5.95 -6.61
CA LEU A 37 -10.12 -5.80 -5.97
C LEU A 37 -9.10 -6.75 -6.59
N ASN A 38 -9.52 -7.95 -6.96
CA ASN A 38 -8.63 -8.94 -7.59
C ASN A 38 -8.24 -8.55 -9.01
N GLU A 39 -9.02 -7.69 -9.68
CA GLU A 39 -8.73 -7.21 -11.02
C GLU A 39 -7.76 -6.04 -11.07
N ILE A 40 -7.39 -5.49 -9.91
CA ILE A 40 -6.42 -4.38 -9.87
C ILE A 40 -5.10 -4.86 -10.49
N ASP A 41 -4.56 -4.06 -11.40
CA ASP A 41 -3.26 -4.32 -12.01
C ASP A 41 -2.20 -4.34 -10.91
N GLU A 42 -1.60 -5.50 -10.69
CA GLU A 42 -0.65 -5.71 -9.60
C GLU A 42 0.59 -4.84 -9.76
N ASP A 43 1.11 -4.70 -10.98
CA ASP A 43 2.30 -3.88 -11.22
C ASP A 43 2.04 -2.42 -10.88
N GLU A 44 0.90 -1.90 -11.31
CA GLU A 44 0.51 -0.53 -10.99
C GLU A 44 0.33 -0.35 -9.49
N TYR A 45 -0.33 -1.29 -8.85
CA TYR A 45 -0.60 -1.25 -7.41
C TYR A 45 0.71 -1.23 -6.61
N LEU A 46 1.64 -2.11 -6.95
CA LEU A 46 2.94 -2.18 -6.27
C LEU A 46 3.79 -0.93 -6.55
N THR A 47 3.71 -0.38 -7.75
CA THR A 47 4.41 0.87 -8.07
C THR A 47 3.91 2.02 -7.19
N ILE A 48 2.59 2.10 -7.00
CA ILE A 48 2.00 3.12 -6.15
C ILE A 48 2.47 2.95 -4.69
N LEU A 49 2.44 1.71 -4.19
CA LEU A 49 2.92 1.42 -2.84
C LEU A 49 4.40 1.77 -2.69
N ASN A 50 5.22 1.37 -3.66
CA ASN A 50 6.65 1.65 -3.62
C ASN A 50 6.92 3.16 -3.58
N ASN A 51 6.24 3.93 -4.43
CA ASN A 51 6.38 5.38 -4.46
C ASN A 51 5.91 6.02 -3.15
N LEU A 52 4.85 5.50 -2.58
CA LEU A 52 4.33 5.97 -1.29
C LEU A 52 5.38 5.76 -0.19
N LEU A 53 6.01 4.58 -0.16
CA LEU A 53 7.05 4.26 0.82
C LEU A 53 8.29 5.13 0.61
N MET A 54 8.72 5.32 -0.63
CA MET A 54 9.88 6.17 -0.94
C MET A 54 9.65 7.62 -0.50
N THR A 55 8.46 8.14 -0.74
CA THR A 55 8.10 9.49 -0.33
C THR A 55 8.09 9.61 1.19
N LYS A 56 7.49 8.62 1.86
CA LYS A 56 7.42 8.63 3.32
C LYS A 56 8.81 8.52 3.95
N ARG A 57 9.68 7.69 3.35
CA ARG A 57 11.06 7.51 3.82
C ARG A 57 11.79 8.84 3.96
N LYS A 58 11.57 9.77 3.05
CA LYS A 58 12.23 11.08 3.06
C LYS A 58 11.81 11.94 4.25
N SER A 59 10.63 11.73 4.80
CA SER A 59 10.10 12.54 5.89
C SER A 59 10.17 11.84 7.25
N VAL A 60 10.47 10.54 7.28
CA VAL A 60 10.53 9.78 8.52
C VAL A 60 11.87 10.00 9.20
N HIS A 61 11.81 10.33 10.50
CA HIS A 61 13.01 10.42 11.33
C HIS A 61 13.22 9.08 12.03
N ALA A 62 14.38 8.47 11.82
CA ALA A 62 14.73 7.19 12.41
C ALA A 62 16.23 7.12 12.68
N GLU A 63 16.62 6.47 13.78
CA GLU A 63 18.00 6.38 14.19
C GLU A 63 18.79 5.29 13.48
N ASN A 64 18.10 4.28 12.93
CA ASN A 64 18.74 3.19 12.23
C ASN A 64 17.77 2.57 11.24
N GLU A 65 18.29 1.65 10.41
CA GLU A 65 17.48 0.99 9.36
C GLU A 65 16.35 0.16 9.95
N PHE A 66 16.55 -0.48 11.09
CA PHE A 66 15.51 -1.29 11.72
C PHE A 66 14.32 -0.42 12.12
N GLU A 67 14.59 0.72 12.76
CA GLU A 67 13.55 1.65 13.15
C GLU A 67 12.85 2.25 11.93
N LEU A 68 13.62 2.61 10.91
CA LEU A 68 13.07 3.15 9.66
C LEU A 68 12.12 2.15 9.03
N THR A 69 12.56 0.90 8.89
CA THR A 69 11.73 -0.16 8.29
C THR A 69 10.43 -0.33 9.07
N ASN A 70 10.50 -0.38 10.41
CA ASN A 70 9.31 -0.53 11.23
C ASN A 70 8.32 0.62 11.04
N LYS A 71 8.83 1.84 10.96
CA LYS A 71 7.96 3.01 10.74
C LYS A 71 7.29 2.98 9.37
N LEU A 72 8.03 2.56 8.34
CA LEU A 72 7.48 2.43 6.99
C LEU A 72 6.41 1.34 6.93
N VAL A 73 6.67 0.20 7.57
CA VAL A 73 5.70 -0.90 7.62
C VAL A 73 4.41 -0.43 8.29
N ARG A 74 4.51 0.20 9.46
CA ARG A 74 3.34 0.69 10.18
C ARG A 74 2.55 1.70 9.36
N PHE A 75 3.26 2.59 8.68
CA PHE A 75 2.62 3.58 7.83
C PHE A 75 1.81 2.90 6.71
N ALA A 76 2.43 1.96 6.00
CA ALA A 76 1.76 1.28 4.91
C ALA A 76 0.59 0.42 5.39
N LEU A 77 0.74 -0.25 6.55
CA LEU A 77 -0.37 -1.00 7.16
C LEU A 77 -1.53 -0.07 7.49
N SER A 78 -1.24 1.13 8.01
CA SER A 78 -2.29 2.10 8.34
C SER A 78 -3.04 2.58 7.10
N ARG A 79 -2.40 2.51 5.93
CA ARG A 79 -3.04 2.84 4.65
C ARG A 79 -3.78 1.66 4.05
N GLY A 80 -3.76 0.50 4.71
CA GLY A 80 -4.53 -0.66 4.28
C GLY A 80 -3.81 -1.60 3.33
N PHE A 81 -2.49 -1.48 3.18
CA PHE A 81 -1.71 -2.40 2.36
C PHE A 81 -1.42 -3.69 3.13
N GLU A 82 -1.28 -4.79 2.41
CA GLU A 82 -0.98 -6.09 3.01
C GLU A 82 0.52 -6.25 3.23
N MET A 83 0.87 -7.01 4.28
CA MET A 83 2.27 -7.24 4.64
C MET A 83 3.09 -7.83 3.49
N LYS A 84 2.51 -8.76 2.72
CA LYS A 84 3.25 -9.39 1.60
C LYS A 84 3.70 -8.35 0.58
N ASP A 85 2.86 -7.37 0.29
CA ASP A 85 3.17 -6.33 -0.69
C ASP A 85 4.18 -5.34 -0.13
N ILE A 86 4.04 -5.01 1.15
CA ILE A 86 4.96 -4.11 1.84
C ILE A 86 6.37 -4.73 1.86
N ARG A 87 6.47 -6.01 2.23
CA ARG A 87 7.75 -6.72 2.25
C ARG A 87 8.38 -6.77 0.87
N HIS A 88 7.57 -7.02 -0.15
CA HIS A 88 8.06 -7.06 -1.53
C HIS A 88 8.72 -5.75 -1.91
N CYS A 89 8.08 -4.62 -1.62
CA CYS A 89 8.61 -3.30 -1.94
C CYS A 89 9.88 -2.99 -1.15
N ILE A 90 9.91 -3.34 0.13
CA ILE A 90 11.07 -3.09 0.98
C ILE A 90 12.25 -3.95 0.55
N THR A 91 12.03 -5.22 0.24
CA THR A 91 13.06 -6.13 -0.23
C THR A 91 13.68 -5.65 -1.53
N LEU A 92 12.86 -5.20 -2.49
CA LEU A 92 13.36 -4.66 -3.76
C LEU A 92 14.23 -3.42 -3.54
N SER A 93 13.83 -2.56 -2.61
CA SER A 93 14.60 -1.36 -2.27
C SER A 93 15.96 -1.72 -1.70
N ASP A 94 16.00 -2.70 -0.79
CA ASP A 94 17.24 -3.18 -0.19
C ASP A 94 18.16 -3.80 -1.22
N GLU A 95 17.62 -4.60 -2.16
CA GLU A 95 18.39 -5.20 -3.23
C GLU A 95 18.99 -4.15 -4.16
N ASN A 96 18.24 -3.11 -4.47
CA ASN A 96 18.72 -2.00 -5.28
C ASN A 96 19.86 -1.26 -4.59
N ASP A 97 19.75 -1.06 -3.27
CA ASP A 97 20.80 -0.42 -2.49
C ASP A 97 22.08 -1.26 -2.49
N ASN A 98 21.94 -2.59 -2.45
CA ASN A 98 23.10 -3.50 -2.44
C ASN A 98 23.81 -3.58 -3.78
N LEU A 99 23.12 -3.24 -4.87
CA LEU A 99 23.71 -3.27 -6.21
C LEU A 99 24.60 -2.07 -6.50
N GLU A 100 24.51 -1.04 -5.70
CA GLU A 100 25.35 0.14 -5.81
C GLU A 100 26.60 0.01 -4.95
#